data_acc994f07a10ecf9b1c86f1c147a1db2
#
_entry.id   acc994f07a10ecf9b1c86f1c147a1db2
#
_cell.length_a   1.000
_cell.length_b   1.000
_cell.length_c   1.000
_cell.angle_alpha   90.00
_cell.angle_beta   90.00
_cell.angle_gamma   90.00
#
_symmetry.space_group_name_H-M   'P 1'
#
loop_
_entity.id
_entity.type
_entity.pdbx_description
1 polymer ?
#
loop_
_entity_poly.entity_id
_entity_poly.type
_entity_poly.pdbx_seq_one_letter_code
_entity_poly.pdbx_strand_id
1 'polypeptide(L)'
;LWIEGMEPQDNVPINQEQYAYSVINPYDNRANLSGDYLADLESLPERQKKRFLLGEYVSDDEGALWRREFIKRSTLKASGDWPVEMVRIVVAVDPAVSANPGSDETGIIGIGLGKDGNGYVLADESGKYRPEEWARRVASLYHSLDADRVIGEVNQGGDMVEATIRAHAPGIPYRAVRATRGKAVRAEPVAALYERGKMFHVGEFSDLEDQMCSLTVGFDSKVTGWSPDRVDALVWGVMELFPTLSARQQASDVLPAPQFTMV
;
A
#
# COMPACT_ATOMS: atom_id res chain seq x y z
N LEU A 1 2.02 1.16 22.27
CA LEU A 1 1.05 1.61 23.30
C LEU A 1 1.34 0.96 24.65
N TRP A 2 1.38 -0.36 24.77
CA TRP A 2 1.79 -1.03 26.02
C TRP A 2 3.22 -0.65 26.45
N ILE A 3 4.13 -0.52 25.48
CA ILE A 3 5.51 -0.08 25.71
C ILE A 3 5.56 1.39 26.12
N GLU A 4 4.62 2.21 25.65
CA GLU A 4 4.48 3.63 25.98
C GLU A 4 3.68 3.86 27.26
N GLY A 5 3.27 2.79 27.94
CA GLY A 5 2.50 2.87 29.18
C GLY A 5 1.03 3.18 29.01
N MET A 6 0.46 2.91 27.82
CA MET A 6 -0.94 3.14 27.48
C MET A 6 -1.64 1.84 27.07
N GLU A 7 -2.90 1.67 27.45
CA GLU A 7 -3.69 0.53 26.99
C GLU A 7 -4.13 0.71 25.53
N PRO A 8 -3.92 -0.29 24.65
CA PRO A 8 -4.20 -0.14 23.22
C PRO A 8 -5.67 0.12 22.85
N GLN A 9 -6.61 -0.35 23.68
CA GLN A 9 -8.04 -0.23 23.39
C GLN A 9 -8.63 1.11 23.83
N ASP A 10 -8.25 1.57 25.02
CA ASP A 10 -8.90 2.73 25.66
C ASP A 10 -7.97 3.94 25.79
N ASN A 11 -6.71 3.80 25.40
CA ASN A 11 -5.68 4.83 25.50
C ASN A 11 -5.52 5.40 26.93
N VAL A 12 -5.73 4.54 27.94
CA VAL A 12 -5.63 4.87 29.34
C VAL A 12 -4.23 4.50 29.87
N PRO A 13 -3.61 5.31 30.76
CA PRO A 13 -2.35 4.94 31.37
C PRO A 13 -2.44 3.62 32.12
N ILE A 14 -1.52 2.69 31.82
CA ILE A 14 -1.41 1.41 32.52
C ILE A 14 -0.51 1.54 33.76
N ASN A 15 -0.76 0.71 34.77
CA ASN A 15 0.20 0.56 35.87
C ASN A 15 1.37 -0.29 35.39
N GLN A 16 2.48 0.35 35.03
CA GLN A 16 3.69 -0.29 34.49
C GLN A 16 4.29 -1.38 35.43
N GLU A 17 4.02 -1.32 36.72
CA GLU A 17 4.46 -2.35 37.68
C GLU A 17 3.75 -3.70 37.49
N GLN A 18 2.59 -3.69 36.85
CA GLN A 18 1.80 -4.92 36.59
C GLN A 18 2.10 -5.56 35.26
N TYR A 19 2.89 -4.92 34.40
CA TYR A 19 3.18 -5.36 33.04
C TYR A 19 4.69 -5.38 32.81
N ALA A 20 5.15 -6.46 32.18
CA ALA A 20 6.50 -6.57 31.67
C ALA A 20 6.44 -6.90 30.18
N TYR A 21 7.30 -6.30 29.38
CA TYR A 21 7.52 -6.70 28.01
C TYR A 21 8.92 -7.22 27.82
N SER A 22 9.07 -8.15 26.90
CA SER A 22 10.37 -8.69 26.51
C SER A 22 10.51 -8.56 25.01
N VAL A 23 11.63 -8.01 24.56
CA VAL A 23 11.99 -8.03 23.15
C VAL A 23 12.65 -9.37 22.88
N ILE A 24 12.06 -10.15 21.98
CA ILE A 24 12.59 -11.44 21.53
C ILE A 24 12.82 -11.30 20.02
N ASN A 25 14.00 -11.61 19.56
CA ASN A 25 14.37 -11.54 18.17
C ASN A 25 14.93 -12.88 17.66
N PRO A 26 14.98 -13.12 16.34
CA PRO A 26 15.50 -14.35 15.76
C PRO A 26 16.92 -14.70 16.19
N TYR A 27 17.77 -13.74 16.51
CA TYR A 27 19.13 -14.02 17.00
C TYR A 27 19.15 -14.72 18.36
N ASP A 28 18.16 -14.48 19.21
CA ASP A 28 18.03 -15.16 20.51
C ASP A 28 17.75 -16.65 20.32
N ASN A 29 17.21 -17.04 19.17
CA ASN A 29 16.92 -18.44 18.82
C ASN A 29 17.78 -18.98 17.66
N ARG A 30 18.92 -18.36 17.41
CA ARG A 30 19.80 -18.66 16.26
C ARG A 30 20.17 -20.14 16.14
N ALA A 31 20.31 -20.83 17.26
CA ALA A 31 20.66 -22.25 17.27
C ALA A 31 19.60 -23.17 16.63
N ASN A 32 18.35 -22.73 16.55
CA ASN A 32 17.21 -23.47 16.00
C ASN A 32 16.73 -22.96 14.65
N LEU A 33 17.37 -21.90 14.11
CA LEU A 33 17.01 -21.28 12.82
C LEU A 33 18.03 -21.63 11.75
N SER A 34 17.57 -21.80 10.50
CA SER A 34 18.48 -22.00 9.37
C SER A 34 19.26 -20.70 9.07
N GLY A 35 20.49 -20.86 8.57
CA GLY A 35 21.30 -19.72 8.13
C GLY A 35 20.63 -18.94 7.01
N ASP A 36 19.95 -19.63 6.09
CA ASP A 36 19.23 -19.01 4.97
C ASP A 36 18.08 -18.11 5.47
N TYR A 37 17.31 -18.58 6.47
CA TYR A 37 16.24 -17.77 7.06
C TYR A 37 16.76 -16.47 7.71
N LEU A 38 17.88 -16.56 8.43
CA LEU A 38 18.50 -15.36 9.00
C LEU A 38 19.04 -14.41 7.93
N ALA A 39 19.66 -14.95 6.86
CA ALA A 39 20.12 -14.16 5.75
C ALA A 39 18.97 -13.47 5.01
N ASP A 40 17.83 -14.14 4.85
CA ASP A 40 16.62 -13.54 4.29
C ASP A 40 16.13 -12.36 5.14
N LEU A 41 16.06 -12.52 6.47
CA LEU A 41 15.71 -11.44 7.37
C LEU A 41 16.72 -10.28 7.34
N GLU A 42 18.02 -10.57 7.21
CA GLU A 42 19.06 -9.56 7.07
C GLU A 42 18.99 -8.82 5.73
N SER A 43 18.38 -9.39 4.71
CA SER A 43 18.18 -8.77 3.40
C SER A 43 16.97 -7.84 3.34
N LEU A 44 16.09 -7.85 4.36
CA LEU A 44 14.90 -7.02 4.41
C LEU A 44 15.25 -5.52 4.45
N PRO A 45 14.33 -4.64 4.01
CA PRO A 45 14.43 -3.20 4.24
C PRO A 45 14.59 -2.88 5.73
N GLU A 46 15.29 -1.78 6.05
CA GLU A 46 15.65 -1.43 7.43
C GLU A 46 14.47 -1.41 8.41
N ARG A 47 13.30 -0.93 7.97
CA ARG A 47 12.09 -0.91 8.81
C ARG A 47 11.58 -2.32 9.13
N GLN A 48 11.59 -3.20 8.14
CA GLN A 48 11.22 -4.60 8.32
C GLN A 48 12.25 -5.36 9.16
N LYS A 49 13.56 -5.05 9.00
CA LYS A 49 14.60 -5.59 9.88
C LYS A 49 14.35 -5.24 11.35
N LYS A 50 14.06 -3.97 11.63
CA LYS A 50 13.73 -3.54 12.99
C LYS A 50 12.59 -4.36 13.56
N ARG A 51 11.52 -4.55 12.81
CA ARG A 51 10.32 -5.27 13.23
C ARG A 51 10.56 -6.78 13.36
N PHE A 52 11.07 -7.43 12.31
CA PHE A 52 11.12 -8.89 12.22
C PHE A 52 12.43 -9.50 12.69
N LEU A 53 13.55 -8.79 12.57
CA LEU A 53 14.86 -9.27 12.94
C LEU A 53 15.26 -8.78 14.34
N LEU A 54 14.95 -7.53 14.70
CA LEU A 54 15.35 -6.95 15.99
C LEU A 54 14.21 -6.99 17.02
N GLY A 55 12.97 -7.29 16.61
CA GLY A 55 11.80 -7.28 17.49
C GLY A 55 11.47 -5.90 18.05
N GLU A 56 11.90 -4.83 17.36
CA GLU A 56 11.68 -3.46 17.78
C GLU A 56 10.29 -2.97 17.37
N TYR A 57 9.68 -2.16 18.23
CA TYR A 57 8.49 -1.40 17.86
C TYR A 57 8.88 -0.30 16.88
N VAL A 58 8.26 -0.31 15.72
CA VAL A 58 8.52 0.68 14.68
C VAL A 58 7.36 1.68 14.66
N SER A 59 7.65 2.92 15.06
CA SER A 59 6.72 4.04 14.93
C SER A 59 6.61 4.49 13.47
N ASP A 60 5.58 5.26 13.16
CA ASP A 60 5.44 5.89 11.86
C ASP A 60 6.56 6.91 11.65
N ASP A 61 7.04 7.07 10.42
CA ASP A 61 8.09 8.03 10.11
C ASP A 61 7.58 9.46 10.31
N GLU A 62 8.42 10.32 10.87
CA GLU A 62 8.08 11.72 11.05
C GLU A 62 7.80 12.36 9.68
N GLY A 63 6.62 12.97 9.52
CA GLY A 63 6.16 13.51 8.24
C GLY A 63 5.59 12.48 7.25
N ALA A 64 5.35 11.24 7.67
CA ALA A 64 4.65 10.26 6.85
C ALA A 64 3.24 10.74 6.47
N LEU A 65 2.83 10.43 5.23
CA LEU A 65 1.49 10.78 4.74
C LEU A 65 0.40 9.97 5.43
N TRP A 66 0.69 8.75 5.85
CA TRP A 66 -0.24 7.91 6.60
C TRP A 66 0.28 7.64 7.99
N ARG A 67 -0.64 7.66 8.96
CA ARG A 67 -0.41 7.16 10.30
C ARG A 67 -1.16 5.84 10.47
N ARG A 68 -0.54 4.91 11.17
CA ARG A 68 -1.11 3.57 11.37
C ARG A 68 -2.48 3.62 12.07
N GLU A 69 -2.70 4.58 12.94
CA GLU A 69 -3.98 4.81 13.63
C GLU A 69 -5.15 5.12 12.69
N PHE A 70 -4.88 5.64 11.48
CA PHE A 70 -5.90 5.91 10.46
C PHE A 70 -6.21 4.71 9.57
N ILE A 71 -5.39 3.65 9.63
CA ILE A 71 -5.60 2.42 8.86
C ILE A 71 -6.63 1.55 9.62
N LYS A 72 -7.90 1.73 9.30
CA LYS A 72 -9.00 0.98 9.90
C LYS A 72 -9.14 -0.39 9.25
N ARG A 73 -9.27 -1.42 10.07
CA ARG A 73 -9.51 -2.77 9.59
C ARG A 73 -11.00 -3.11 9.62
N SER A 74 -11.40 -3.87 8.64
CA SER A 74 -12.71 -4.50 8.55
C SER A 74 -12.49 -6.00 8.35
N THR A 75 -13.49 -6.81 8.68
CA THR A 75 -13.43 -8.26 8.52
C THR A 75 -14.53 -8.73 7.58
N LEU A 76 -14.30 -9.85 6.92
CA LEU A 76 -15.37 -10.53 6.18
C LEU A 76 -16.51 -10.87 7.14
N LYS A 77 -17.73 -10.93 6.60
CA LYS A 77 -18.87 -11.46 7.34
C LYS A 77 -18.64 -12.93 7.70
N ALA A 78 -19.37 -13.44 8.67
CA ALA A 78 -19.29 -14.85 9.05
C ALA A 78 -19.61 -15.82 7.89
N SER A 79 -20.37 -15.37 6.88
CA SER A 79 -20.64 -16.08 5.63
C SER A 79 -19.45 -16.13 4.65
N GLY A 80 -18.38 -15.38 4.91
CA GLY A 80 -17.26 -15.18 3.99
C GLY A 80 -17.46 -14.02 3.00
N ASP A 81 -18.62 -13.37 3.04
CA ASP A 81 -18.90 -12.21 2.17
C ASP A 81 -18.17 -10.96 2.62
N TRP A 82 -18.06 -9.99 1.72
CA TRP A 82 -17.53 -8.67 2.03
C TRP A 82 -18.34 -7.96 3.15
N PRO A 83 -17.70 -7.08 3.94
CA PRO A 83 -18.39 -6.36 5.03
C PRO A 83 -19.60 -5.56 4.54
N VAL A 84 -19.53 -5.04 3.31
CA VAL A 84 -20.61 -4.36 2.61
C VAL A 84 -20.71 -4.86 1.17
N GLU A 85 -21.85 -4.63 0.51
CA GLU A 85 -22.00 -4.87 -0.93
C GLU A 85 -21.07 -3.94 -1.72
N MET A 86 -20.22 -4.52 -2.60
CA MET A 86 -19.33 -3.74 -3.46
C MET A 86 -20.08 -3.26 -4.70
N VAL A 87 -19.98 -1.97 -4.99
CA VAL A 87 -20.55 -1.34 -6.19
C VAL A 87 -19.60 -1.50 -7.37
N ARG A 88 -18.29 -1.46 -7.08
CA ARG A 88 -17.23 -1.57 -8.08
C ARG A 88 -15.96 -2.11 -7.44
N ILE A 89 -15.29 -3.02 -8.13
CA ILE A 89 -13.99 -3.56 -7.72
C ILE A 89 -12.99 -3.37 -8.86
N VAL A 90 -11.78 -2.95 -8.53
CA VAL A 90 -10.68 -2.80 -9.48
C VAL A 90 -9.43 -3.50 -8.96
N VAL A 91 -8.60 -3.98 -9.88
CA VAL A 91 -7.24 -4.43 -9.58
C VAL A 91 -6.28 -3.42 -10.16
N ALA A 92 -5.47 -2.81 -9.32
CA ALA A 92 -4.45 -1.86 -9.74
C ALA A 92 -3.07 -2.51 -9.74
N VAL A 93 -2.27 -2.22 -10.76
CA VAL A 93 -0.91 -2.75 -10.90
C VAL A 93 0.08 -1.62 -11.22
N ASP A 94 1.16 -1.59 -10.46
CA ASP A 94 2.37 -0.79 -10.71
C ASP A 94 3.53 -1.74 -11.00
N PRO A 95 3.80 -2.07 -12.27
CA PRO A 95 4.76 -3.10 -12.60
C PRO A 95 6.20 -2.61 -12.51
N ALA A 96 7.07 -3.41 -11.88
CA ALA A 96 8.51 -3.18 -11.93
C ALA A 96 9.04 -3.23 -13.36
N VAL A 97 9.94 -2.31 -13.71
CA VAL A 97 10.53 -2.21 -15.06
C VAL A 97 11.50 -3.36 -15.36
N SER A 98 12.06 -4.00 -14.34
CA SER A 98 13.05 -5.09 -14.49
C SER A 98 12.80 -6.20 -13.48
N ALA A 99 13.21 -7.42 -13.84
CA ALA A 99 13.07 -8.63 -13.00
C ALA A 99 14.41 -9.07 -12.37
N ASN A 100 15.37 -8.15 -12.21
CA ASN A 100 16.68 -8.46 -11.60
C ASN A 100 16.54 -8.65 -10.08
N PRO A 101 17.44 -9.40 -9.41
CA PRO A 101 17.39 -9.64 -7.96
C PRO A 101 17.35 -8.36 -7.09
N GLY A 102 17.82 -7.23 -7.63
CA GLY A 102 17.76 -5.90 -6.99
C GLY A 102 16.63 -5.01 -7.50
N SER A 103 15.66 -5.54 -8.27
CA SER A 103 14.56 -4.74 -8.80
C SER A 103 13.53 -4.38 -7.71
N ASP A 104 12.80 -3.30 -7.98
CA ASP A 104 11.60 -2.92 -7.24
C ASP A 104 10.55 -4.04 -7.27
N GLU A 105 9.58 -3.98 -6.39
CA GLU A 105 8.42 -4.88 -6.41
C GLU A 105 7.44 -4.48 -7.52
N THR A 106 6.61 -5.43 -7.92
CA THR A 106 5.38 -5.10 -8.66
C THR A 106 4.26 -4.93 -7.66
N GLY A 107 3.70 -3.72 -7.57
CA GLY A 107 2.52 -3.46 -6.76
C GLY A 107 1.28 -4.05 -7.42
N ILE A 108 0.50 -4.88 -6.70
CA ILE A 108 -0.76 -5.47 -7.18
C ILE A 108 -1.78 -5.41 -6.06
N ILE A 109 -2.74 -4.51 -6.16
CA ILE A 109 -3.72 -4.25 -5.10
C ILE A 109 -5.15 -4.42 -5.65
N GLY A 110 -5.97 -5.20 -4.95
CA GLY A 110 -7.41 -5.28 -5.17
C GLY A 110 -8.16 -4.29 -4.28
N ILE A 111 -9.02 -3.45 -4.87
CA ILE A 111 -9.71 -2.38 -4.15
C ILE A 111 -11.17 -2.34 -4.59
N GLY A 112 -12.10 -2.21 -3.61
CA GLY A 112 -13.53 -2.09 -3.84
C GLY A 112 -14.10 -0.75 -3.37
N LEU A 113 -15.14 -0.28 -4.04
CA LEU A 113 -16.02 0.78 -3.58
C LEU A 113 -17.28 0.15 -3.03
N GLY A 114 -17.54 0.35 -1.74
CA GLY A 114 -18.75 -0.14 -1.09
C GLY A 114 -19.97 0.71 -1.39
N LYS A 115 -21.15 0.12 -1.25
CA LYS A 115 -22.45 0.82 -1.40
C LYS A 115 -22.66 1.92 -0.36
N ASP A 116 -21.90 1.86 0.73
CA ASP A 116 -21.82 2.90 1.77
C ASP A 116 -20.94 4.10 1.38
N GLY A 117 -20.34 4.07 0.19
CA GLY A 117 -19.47 5.13 -0.33
C GLY A 117 -18.05 5.12 0.27
N ASN A 118 -17.66 4.06 0.96
CA ASN A 118 -16.30 3.88 1.49
C ASN A 118 -15.47 2.99 0.55
N GLY A 119 -14.15 3.16 0.60
CA GLY A 119 -13.19 2.30 -0.11
C GLY A 119 -12.69 1.16 0.77
N TYR A 120 -12.42 0.03 0.15
CA TYR A 120 -11.98 -1.18 0.81
C TYR A 120 -10.77 -1.79 0.08
N VAL A 121 -9.65 -1.93 0.75
CA VAL A 121 -8.54 -2.74 0.27
C VAL A 121 -8.92 -4.20 0.52
N LEU A 122 -8.98 -4.98 -0.54
CA LEU A 122 -9.50 -6.36 -0.52
C LEU A 122 -8.40 -7.39 -0.59
N ALA A 123 -7.27 -7.06 -1.25
CA ALA A 123 -6.13 -7.94 -1.41
C ALA A 123 -4.86 -7.15 -1.73
N ASP A 124 -3.72 -7.69 -1.29
CA ASP A 124 -2.37 -7.29 -1.69
C ASP A 124 -1.63 -8.54 -2.19
N GLU A 125 -1.41 -8.60 -3.51
CA GLU A 125 -0.68 -9.66 -4.21
C GLU A 125 0.66 -9.16 -4.74
N SER A 126 1.16 -8.07 -4.18
CA SER A 126 2.41 -7.44 -4.59
C SER A 126 3.63 -8.30 -4.25
N GLY A 127 4.71 -8.11 -5.01
CA GLY A 127 5.95 -8.83 -4.79
C GLY A 127 6.94 -8.69 -5.94
N LYS A 128 8.06 -9.39 -5.83
CA LYS A 128 9.09 -9.45 -6.87
C LYS A 128 8.77 -10.56 -7.85
N TYR A 129 8.35 -10.18 -9.04
CA TYR A 129 7.87 -11.10 -10.07
C TYR A 129 8.52 -10.82 -11.42
N ARG A 130 8.60 -11.87 -12.24
CA ARG A 130 8.83 -11.73 -13.68
C ARG A 130 7.56 -11.22 -14.37
N PRO A 131 7.66 -10.61 -15.57
CA PRO A 131 6.51 -10.07 -16.27
C PRO A 131 5.33 -11.05 -16.41
N GLU A 132 5.60 -12.29 -16.76
CA GLU A 132 4.59 -13.33 -16.90
C GLU A 132 3.94 -13.74 -15.57
N GLU A 133 4.68 -13.66 -14.48
CA GLU A 133 4.21 -14.04 -13.14
C GLU A 133 3.25 -13.00 -12.58
N TRP A 134 3.62 -11.71 -12.63
CA TRP A 134 2.73 -10.67 -12.16
C TRP A 134 1.46 -10.56 -13.03
N ALA A 135 1.56 -10.77 -14.37
CA ALA A 135 0.38 -10.75 -15.23
C ALA A 135 -0.60 -11.88 -14.89
N ARG A 136 -0.10 -13.09 -14.60
CA ARG A 136 -0.94 -14.21 -14.14
C ARG A 136 -1.58 -13.91 -12.78
N ARG A 137 -0.86 -13.29 -11.85
CA ARG A 137 -1.41 -12.88 -10.55
C ARG A 137 -2.50 -11.84 -10.69
N VAL A 138 -2.27 -10.81 -11.52
CA VAL A 138 -3.29 -9.79 -11.84
C VAL A 138 -4.54 -10.45 -12.43
N ALA A 139 -4.39 -11.38 -13.38
CA ALA A 139 -5.51 -12.09 -13.97
C ALA A 139 -6.25 -12.97 -12.94
N SER A 140 -5.49 -13.69 -12.10
CA SER A 140 -6.06 -14.51 -11.03
C SER A 140 -6.83 -13.67 -10.03
N LEU A 141 -6.24 -12.55 -9.59
CA LEU A 141 -6.87 -11.64 -8.64
C LEU A 141 -8.13 -10.99 -9.24
N TYR A 142 -8.07 -10.56 -10.52
CA TYR A 142 -9.23 -10.02 -11.23
C TYR A 142 -10.42 -10.98 -11.20
N HIS A 143 -10.20 -12.24 -11.51
CA HIS A 143 -11.26 -13.25 -11.51
C HIS A 143 -11.72 -13.64 -10.11
N SER A 144 -10.81 -13.75 -9.14
CA SER A 144 -11.16 -14.12 -7.77
C SER A 144 -11.99 -13.06 -7.03
N LEU A 145 -11.77 -11.78 -7.36
CA LEU A 145 -12.52 -10.66 -6.81
C LEU A 145 -13.78 -10.31 -7.61
N ASP A 146 -14.00 -10.96 -8.77
CA ASP A 146 -15.02 -10.56 -9.76
C ASP A 146 -14.91 -9.05 -10.07
N ALA A 147 -13.67 -8.62 -10.36
CA ALA A 147 -13.37 -7.21 -10.53
C ALA A 147 -13.88 -6.68 -11.88
N ASP A 148 -14.21 -5.40 -11.93
CA ASP A 148 -14.73 -4.73 -13.15
C ASP A 148 -13.62 -4.39 -14.13
N ARG A 149 -12.40 -4.11 -13.63
CA ARG A 149 -11.31 -3.59 -14.45
C ARG A 149 -9.95 -3.79 -13.82
N VAL A 150 -8.93 -3.91 -14.67
CA VAL A 150 -7.52 -3.75 -14.29
C VAL A 150 -7.03 -2.36 -14.67
N ILE A 151 -6.26 -1.72 -13.78
CA ILE A 151 -5.63 -0.42 -13.99
C ILE A 151 -4.13 -0.60 -13.89
N GLY A 152 -3.39 -0.16 -14.88
CA GLY A 152 -1.92 -0.27 -14.89
C GLY A 152 -1.23 1.07 -15.12
N GLU A 153 -0.21 1.36 -14.30
CA GLU A 153 0.67 2.49 -14.55
C GLU A 153 1.57 2.21 -15.76
N VAL A 154 1.62 3.16 -16.69
CA VAL A 154 2.38 3.05 -17.94
C VAL A 154 3.32 4.25 -18.07
N ASN A 155 4.44 4.23 -17.36
CA ASN A 155 5.44 5.28 -17.47
C ASN A 155 6.39 5.03 -18.64
N GLN A 156 7.39 4.19 -18.48
CA GLN A 156 8.32 3.81 -19.54
C GLN A 156 8.00 2.38 -20.00
N GLY A 157 7.56 2.22 -21.25
CA GLY A 157 7.18 0.91 -21.81
C GLY A 157 5.71 0.54 -21.67
N GLY A 158 4.80 1.53 -21.64
CA GLY A 158 3.36 1.35 -21.38
C GLY A 158 2.64 0.32 -22.23
N ASP A 159 2.99 0.21 -23.51
CA ASP A 159 2.42 -0.81 -24.40
C ASP A 159 2.77 -2.23 -23.96
N MET A 160 3.90 -2.42 -23.25
CA MET A 160 4.33 -3.71 -22.76
C MET A 160 3.46 -4.20 -21.58
N VAL A 161 3.03 -3.30 -20.68
CA VAL A 161 2.17 -3.66 -19.53
C VAL A 161 0.84 -4.22 -20.03
N GLU A 162 0.17 -3.47 -20.92
CA GLU A 162 -1.09 -3.91 -21.50
C GLU A 162 -0.91 -5.19 -22.32
N ALA A 163 0.12 -5.28 -23.15
CA ALA A 163 0.42 -6.46 -23.96
C ALA A 163 0.65 -7.69 -23.08
N THR A 164 1.37 -7.54 -21.97
CA THR A 164 1.65 -8.65 -21.03
C THR A 164 0.36 -9.12 -20.35
N ILE A 165 -0.51 -8.21 -19.92
CA ILE A 165 -1.83 -8.59 -19.35
C ILE A 165 -2.68 -9.28 -20.42
N ARG A 166 -2.79 -8.71 -21.61
CA ARG A 166 -3.61 -9.29 -22.70
C ARG A 166 -3.14 -10.65 -23.19
N ALA A 167 -1.84 -10.93 -23.13
CA ALA A 167 -1.28 -12.23 -23.48
C ALA A 167 -1.76 -13.35 -22.51
N HIS A 168 -2.05 -13.01 -21.26
CA HIS A 168 -2.49 -13.97 -20.24
C HIS A 168 -4.01 -13.93 -19.99
N ALA A 169 -4.65 -12.80 -20.28
CA ALA A 169 -6.07 -12.59 -20.05
C ALA A 169 -6.66 -11.59 -21.08
N PRO A 170 -6.87 -12.01 -22.32
CA PRO A 170 -7.26 -11.12 -23.43
C PRO A 170 -8.63 -10.45 -23.27
N GLY A 171 -9.51 -11.01 -22.41
CA GLY A 171 -10.86 -10.49 -22.17
C GLY A 171 -10.96 -9.49 -21.01
N ILE A 172 -9.89 -9.23 -20.26
CA ILE A 172 -9.94 -8.33 -19.09
C ILE A 172 -10.01 -6.87 -19.55
N PRO A 173 -11.02 -6.09 -19.09
CA PRO A 173 -11.03 -4.65 -19.29
C PRO A 173 -9.81 -3.99 -18.64
N TYR A 174 -9.01 -3.31 -19.44
CA TYR A 174 -7.77 -2.65 -18.99
C TYR A 174 -7.83 -1.15 -19.22
N ARG A 175 -7.28 -0.39 -18.27
CA ARG A 175 -7.08 1.05 -18.38
C ARG A 175 -5.65 1.42 -18.01
N ALA A 176 -4.95 2.02 -18.97
CA ALA A 176 -3.64 2.65 -18.74
C ALA A 176 -3.79 3.97 -17.98
N VAL A 177 -2.93 4.18 -16.99
CA VAL A 177 -2.79 5.47 -16.28
C VAL A 177 -1.34 5.93 -16.34
N ARG A 178 -1.15 7.25 -16.33
CA ARG A 178 0.18 7.86 -16.38
C ARG A 178 0.38 8.84 -15.25
N ALA A 179 1.54 8.77 -14.61
CA ALA A 179 1.95 9.74 -13.62
C ALA A 179 2.30 11.07 -14.27
N THR A 180 1.61 12.12 -13.85
CA THR A 180 1.91 13.51 -14.25
C THR A 180 2.50 14.30 -13.09
N ARG A 181 2.53 13.74 -11.88
CA ARG A 181 3.00 14.35 -10.64
C ARG A 181 3.83 13.36 -9.82
N GLY A 182 4.60 13.89 -8.86
CA GLY A 182 5.37 13.05 -7.91
C GLY A 182 4.47 12.14 -7.07
N LYS A 183 5.04 11.04 -6.59
CA LYS A 183 4.36 9.99 -5.82
C LYS A 183 3.64 10.54 -4.59
N ALA A 184 4.32 11.36 -3.77
CA ALA A 184 3.73 11.95 -2.58
C ALA A 184 2.50 12.83 -2.90
N VAL A 185 2.59 13.69 -3.92
CA VAL A 185 1.48 14.57 -4.33
C VAL A 185 0.25 13.80 -4.80
N ARG A 186 0.44 12.67 -5.48
CA ARG A 186 -0.68 11.79 -5.86
C ARG A 186 -1.28 11.07 -4.67
N ALA A 187 -0.46 10.75 -3.69
CA ALA A 187 -0.83 10.00 -2.50
C ALA A 187 -1.62 10.83 -1.47
N GLU A 188 -1.35 12.13 -1.35
CA GLU A 188 -2.00 13.03 -0.36
C GLU A 188 -3.54 12.94 -0.33
N PRO A 189 -4.28 13.03 -1.45
CA PRO A 189 -5.74 12.96 -1.39
C PRO A 189 -6.25 11.57 -0.98
N VAL A 190 -5.48 10.53 -1.23
CA VAL A 190 -5.79 9.17 -0.77
C VAL A 190 -5.55 9.06 0.74
N ALA A 191 -4.44 9.59 1.24
CA ALA A 191 -4.16 9.66 2.67
C ALA A 191 -5.27 10.41 3.43
N ALA A 192 -5.77 11.51 2.87
CA ALA A 192 -6.89 12.25 3.44
C ALA A 192 -8.21 11.45 3.51
N LEU A 193 -8.44 10.44 2.66
CA LEU A 193 -9.58 9.53 2.80
C LEU A 193 -9.41 8.60 4.01
N TYR A 194 -8.19 8.11 4.26
CA TYR A 194 -7.90 7.31 5.45
C TYR A 194 -8.13 8.12 6.74
N GLU A 195 -7.61 9.32 6.79
CA GLU A 195 -7.78 10.25 7.92
C GLU A 195 -9.26 10.51 8.24
N ARG A 196 -10.09 10.64 7.20
CA ARG A 196 -11.54 10.81 7.32
C ARG A 196 -12.30 9.52 7.62
N GLY A 197 -11.61 8.39 7.75
CA GLY A 197 -12.23 7.08 7.97
C GLY A 197 -13.08 6.60 6.81
N LYS A 198 -12.68 6.92 5.58
CA LYS A 198 -13.34 6.54 4.33
C LYS A 198 -12.66 5.38 3.62
N MET A 199 -11.55 4.88 4.16
CA MET A 199 -10.83 3.71 3.65
C MET A 199 -10.67 2.67 4.75
N PHE A 200 -10.84 1.41 4.36
CA PHE A 200 -10.73 0.26 5.25
C PHE A 200 -9.88 -0.83 4.60
N HIS A 201 -9.16 -1.61 5.41
CA HIS A 201 -8.49 -2.83 4.98
C HIS A 201 -9.33 -4.04 5.40
N VAL A 202 -9.67 -4.92 4.45
CA VAL A 202 -10.40 -6.16 4.74
C VAL A 202 -9.38 -7.25 5.02
N GLY A 203 -8.77 -7.18 6.18
CA GLY A 203 -7.66 -8.01 6.60
C GLY A 203 -6.45 -7.21 7.04
N GLU A 204 -5.32 -7.88 7.15
CA GLU A 204 -4.03 -7.30 7.51
C GLU A 204 -3.09 -7.37 6.31
N PHE A 205 -2.57 -6.20 5.87
CA PHE A 205 -1.64 -6.06 4.76
C PHE A 205 -0.37 -5.37 5.24
N SER A 206 0.39 -6.08 6.08
CA SER A 206 1.52 -5.50 6.82
C SER A 206 2.53 -4.79 5.94
N ASP A 207 2.91 -5.37 4.80
CA ASP A 207 3.91 -4.77 3.89
C ASP A 207 3.39 -3.51 3.21
N LEU A 208 2.12 -3.49 2.78
CA LEU A 208 1.47 -2.30 2.25
C LEU A 208 1.38 -1.21 3.33
N GLU A 209 0.92 -1.57 4.52
CA GLU A 209 0.76 -0.63 5.65
C GLU A 209 2.11 -0.04 6.09
N ASP A 210 3.18 -0.82 6.05
CA ASP A 210 4.53 -0.35 6.34
C ASP A 210 5.05 0.61 5.27
N GLN A 211 4.81 0.32 3.97
CA GLN A 211 5.12 1.26 2.89
C GLN A 211 4.32 2.56 3.02
N MET A 212 3.02 2.49 3.34
CA MET A 212 2.17 3.67 3.56
C MET A 212 2.74 4.56 4.66
N CYS A 213 3.05 3.99 5.82
CA CYS A 213 3.58 4.73 6.97
C CYS A 213 5.05 5.16 6.83
N SER A 214 5.71 4.77 5.75
CA SER A 214 7.08 5.21 5.41
C SER A 214 7.13 6.23 4.27
N LEU A 215 6.01 6.48 3.58
CA LEU A 215 5.95 7.45 2.50
C LEU A 215 5.78 8.87 3.06
N THR A 216 6.82 9.69 2.97
CA THR A 216 6.83 11.08 3.43
C THR A 216 6.55 12.08 2.29
N VAL A 217 6.18 13.30 2.63
CA VAL A 217 5.94 14.39 1.65
C VAL A 217 7.16 14.65 0.76
N GLY A 218 8.37 14.55 1.31
CA GLY A 218 9.64 14.74 0.60
C GLY A 218 10.25 13.45 0.02
N PHE A 219 9.46 12.39 -0.14
CA PHE A 219 9.97 11.09 -0.59
C PHE A 219 10.62 11.16 -1.97
N ASP A 220 11.86 10.67 -2.05
CA ASP A 220 12.60 10.47 -3.30
C ASP A 220 13.22 9.05 -3.28
N SER A 221 12.77 8.19 -4.18
CA SER A 221 13.25 6.81 -4.30
C SER A 221 14.75 6.70 -4.58
N LYS A 222 15.34 7.69 -5.23
CA LYS A 222 16.79 7.72 -5.50
C LYS A 222 17.61 7.97 -4.23
N VAL A 223 17.04 8.69 -3.28
CA VAL A 223 17.69 9.00 -1.99
C VAL A 223 17.45 7.88 -0.99
N THR A 224 16.22 7.37 -0.93
CA THR A 224 15.81 6.35 0.04
C THR A 224 16.24 4.93 -0.37
N GLY A 225 16.53 4.70 -1.65
CA GLY A 225 16.94 3.40 -2.18
C GLY A 225 15.82 2.35 -2.25
N TRP A 226 14.55 2.75 -2.10
CA TRP A 226 13.39 1.87 -2.25
C TRP A 226 12.25 2.57 -2.98
N SER A 227 11.28 1.81 -3.50
CA SER A 227 10.11 2.31 -4.21
C SER A 227 8.82 1.90 -3.50
N PRO A 228 7.83 2.81 -3.35
CA PRO A 228 6.55 2.51 -2.70
C PRO A 228 5.55 1.89 -3.68
N ASP A 229 5.92 0.80 -4.37
CA ASP A 229 5.18 0.23 -5.49
C ASP A 229 3.78 -0.27 -5.08
N ARG A 230 3.65 -0.83 -3.86
CA ARG A 230 2.34 -1.22 -3.28
C ARG A 230 1.45 0.00 -3.07
N VAL A 231 2.03 1.10 -2.56
CA VAL A 231 1.31 2.36 -2.33
C VAL A 231 0.93 3.02 -3.64
N ASP A 232 1.80 2.99 -4.65
CA ASP A 232 1.48 3.54 -5.98
C ASP A 232 0.32 2.77 -6.61
N ALA A 233 0.30 1.43 -6.55
CA ALA A 233 -0.83 0.63 -7.00
C ALA A 233 -2.12 0.96 -6.21
N LEU A 234 -2.03 1.07 -4.87
CA LEU A 234 -3.16 1.50 -4.04
C LEU A 234 -3.71 2.86 -4.48
N VAL A 235 -2.84 3.84 -4.66
CA VAL A 235 -3.21 5.21 -5.05
C VAL A 235 -3.96 5.21 -6.37
N TRP A 236 -3.46 4.49 -7.39
CA TRP A 236 -4.12 4.40 -8.68
C TRP A 236 -5.51 3.77 -8.61
N GLY A 237 -5.64 2.69 -7.86
CA GLY A 237 -6.93 2.02 -7.67
C GLY A 237 -7.95 2.89 -6.94
N VAL A 238 -7.53 3.60 -5.89
CA VAL A 238 -8.41 4.54 -5.16
C VAL A 238 -8.80 5.72 -6.06
N MET A 239 -7.89 6.29 -6.82
CA MET A 239 -8.19 7.38 -7.75
C MET A 239 -9.19 6.98 -8.85
N GLU A 240 -9.17 5.72 -9.29
CA GLU A 240 -10.17 5.18 -10.23
C GLU A 240 -11.56 5.08 -9.61
N LEU A 241 -11.64 4.64 -8.35
CA LEU A 241 -12.92 4.48 -7.64
C LEU A 241 -13.49 5.81 -7.13
N PHE A 242 -12.63 6.81 -6.87
CA PHE A 242 -13.00 8.15 -6.39
C PHE A 242 -12.59 9.23 -7.38
N PRO A 243 -13.24 9.35 -8.54
CA PRO A 243 -12.80 10.26 -9.63
C PRO A 243 -12.82 11.74 -9.24
N THR A 244 -13.58 12.13 -8.22
CA THR A 244 -13.59 13.50 -7.68
C THR A 244 -12.24 13.91 -7.06
N LEU A 245 -11.41 12.97 -6.63
CA LEU A 245 -10.05 13.25 -6.16
C LEU A 245 -9.17 13.74 -7.30
N SER A 246 -9.26 13.08 -8.47
CA SER A 246 -8.52 13.47 -9.68
C SER A 246 -8.95 14.84 -10.21
N ALA A 247 -10.24 15.13 -10.17
CA ALA A 247 -10.77 16.43 -10.61
C ALA A 247 -10.32 17.59 -9.70
N ARG A 248 -10.27 17.37 -8.39
CA ARG A 248 -9.77 18.37 -7.43
C ARG A 248 -8.29 18.65 -7.59
N GLN A 249 -7.49 17.64 -7.87
CA GLN A 249 -6.07 17.82 -8.15
C GLN A 249 -5.84 18.65 -9.43
N GLN A 250 -6.63 18.45 -10.47
CA GLN A 250 -6.55 19.25 -11.70
C GLN A 250 -6.99 20.71 -11.47
N ALA A 251 -8.01 20.93 -10.63
CA ALA A 251 -8.48 22.27 -10.31
C ALA A 251 -7.48 23.09 -9.49
N SER A 252 -6.70 22.44 -8.61
CA SER A 252 -5.66 23.11 -7.82
C SER A 252 -4.46 23.59 -8.66
N ASP A 253 -4.24 23.00 -9.85
CA ASP A 253 -3.17 23.43 -10.76
C ASP A 253 -3.53 24.66 -11.59
N VAL A 254 -4.82 25.00 -11.66
CA VAL A 254 -5.32 26.15 -12.44
C VAL A 254 -5.33 27.44 -11.62
N LEU A 255 -5.18 27.37 -10.29
CA LEU A 255 -5.12 28.56 -9.47
C LEU A 255 -3.71 29.21 -9.55
N PRO A 256 -3.59 30.46 -10.03
CA PRO A 256 -2.31 31.14 -10.03
C PRO A 256 -1.82 31.34 -8.60
N ALA A 257 -0.50 31.21 -8.42
CA ALA A 257 0.14 31.50 -7.15
C ALA A 257 -0.27 32.89 -6.65
N PRO A 258 -0.54 33.10 -5.35
CA PRO A 258 -0.88 34.40 -4.81
C PRO A 258 0.27 35.38 -5.09
N GLN A 259 -0.01 36.41 -5.86
CA GLN A 259 0.94 37.51 -6.07
C GLN A 259 0.98 38.32 -4.78
N PHE A 260 2.01 38.11 -3.97
CA PHE A 260 2.33 39.03 -2.87
C PHE A 260 2.89 40.32 -3.46
N THR A 261 2.05 41.33 -3.58
CA THR A 261 2.51 42.70 -3.83
C THR A 261 3.07 43.22 -2.51
N MET A 262 4.39 43.37 -2.42
CA MET A 262 4.98 44.13 -1.33
C MET A 262 4.61 45.62 -1.52
N VAL A 263 3.95 46.18 -0.51
CA VAL A 263 3.73 47.62 -0.33
C VAL A 263 4.78 48.12 0.66
#